data_e54c89970af736315936a4e889e48a2d
#
_entry.id   e54c89970af736315936a4e889e48a2d
#
_cell.length_a   1.000
_cell.length_b   1.000
_cell.length_c   1.000
_cell.angle_alpha   90.00
_cell.angle_beta   90.00
_cell.angle_gamma   90.00
#
_symmetry.space_group_name_H-M   'P 1'
#
loop_
_entity.id
_entity.type
_entity.pdbx_description
1 polymer ?
#
loop_
_entity_poly.entity_id
_entity_poly.type
_entity_poly.pdbx_seq_one_letter_code
_entity_poly.pdbx_strand_id
1 'polypeptide(L)'
;PLIILFAGRNNIFLWLTGSNFTTFIVYHKWASRMCFILIVVHAALYTRLIWGYYTEEMKENYLIWGTVATGSGGAMWITAIMWFRRNYYEIFLLAHITLGVFFVIGSYYHVYDLGYVQWYYATIAVWGFDRVIRLARIAWFGCPQATVTLLANETLRVEIPRPKSWKSIAGGYAFIYFIKPTYFWQSHPFTFTCIPGEGNENVVMYLKVK
;
A
#
# COMPACT_ATOMS: atom_id res chain seq x y z
N PRO A 1 12.23 5.77 0.33
CA PRO A 1 11.41 5.79 1.55
C PRO A 1 10.09 6.54 1.38
N LEU A 2 10.08 7.78 0.83
CA LEU A 2 8.87 8.62 0.72
C LEU A 2 7.75 7.99 -0.10
N ILE A 3 8.07 7.31 -1.20
CA ILE A 3 7.07 6.63 -2.03
C ILE A 3 6.31 5.57 -1.21
N ILE A 4 7.02 4.78 -0.43
CA ILE A 4 6.42 3.76 0.46
C ILE A 4 5.65 4.43 1.61
N LEU A 5 6.21 5.49 2.20
CA LEU A 5 5.55 6.26 3.26
C LEU A 5 4.19 6.80 2.80
N PHE A 6 4.12 7.38 1.60
CA PHE A 6 2.87 7.91 1.05
C PHE A 6 1.81 6.84 0.76
N ALA A 7 2.21 5.59 0.53
CA ALA A 7 1.29 4.47 0.41
C ALA A 7 0.89 3.84 1.77
N GLY A 8 1.58 4.20 2.84
CA GLY A 8 1.34 3.70 4.19
C GLY A 8 0.03 4.25 4.78
N ARG A 9 -0.76 3.38 5.41
CA ARG A 9 -1.98 3.77 6.14
C ARG A 9 -1.69 4.44 7.48
N ASN A 10 -0.50 4.20 8.03
CA ASN A 10 -0.01 4.77 9.28
C ASN A 10 1.09 5.81 9.01
N ASN A 11 0.90 6.61 7.98
CA ASN A 11 1.80 7.67 7.60
C ASN A 11 1.71 8.82 8.61
N ILE A 12 2.85 9.22 9.18
CA ILE A 12 2.94 10.32 10.14
C ILE A 12 2.43 11.66 9.57
N PHE A 13 2.56 11.87 8.27
CA PHE A 13 2.07 13.07 7.62
C PHE A 13 0.54 13.17 7.58
N LEU A 14 -0.20 12.07 7.65
CA LEU A 14 -1.66 12.10 7.80
C LEU A 14 -2.04 12.80 9.09
N TRP A 15 -1.34 12.47 10.18
CA TRP A 15 -1.57 13.11 11.48
C TRP A 15 -1.05 14.55 11.51
N LEU A 16 0.13 14.81 10.98
CA LEU A 16 0.76 16.13 11.01
C LEU A 16 0.01 17.17 10.18
N THR A 17 -0.54 16.76 9.02
CA THR A 17 -1.19 17.68 8.07
C THR A 17 -2.71 17.68 8.18
N GLY A 18 -3.30 16.72 8.88
CA GLY A 18 -4.76 16.50 8.89
C GLY A 18 -5.34 16.09 7.53
N SER A 19 -4.47 15.74 6.55
CA SER A 19 -4.89 15.41 5.20
C SER A 19 -5.47 13.99 5.11
N ASN A 20 -6.28 13.74 4.08
CA ASN A 20 -6.84 12.41 3.81
C ASN A 20 -5.77 11.44 3.29
N PHE A 21 -5.96 10.13 3.52
CA PHE A 21 -5.16 9.07 2.91
C PHE A 21 -5.16 9.12 1.37
N THR A 22 -6.31 9.48 0.76
CA THR A 22 -6.42 9.63 -0.70
C THR A 22 -5.49 10.69 -1.27
N THR A 23 -5.23 11.78 -0.55
CA THR A 23 -4.26 12.81 -0.93
C THR A 23 -2.85 12.24 -1.02
N PHE A 24 -2.44 11.44 -0.02
CA PHE A 24 -1.12 10.81 -0.03
C PHE A 24 -1.00 9.71 -1.09
N ILE A 25 -2.09 9.04 -1.45
CA ILE A 25 -2.11 8.13 -2.61
C ILE A 25 -1.87 8.90 -3.93
N VAL A 26 -2.33 10.14 -4.05
CA VAL A 26 -1.99 10.98 -5.21
C VAL A 26 -0.49 11.29 -5.22
N TYR A 27 0.09 11.67 -4.08
CA TYR A 27 1.55 11.89 -3.98
C TYR A 27 2.35 10.62 -4.28
N HIS A 28 1.91 9.46 -3.75
CA HIS A 28 2.51 8.17 -4.10
C HIS A 28 2.54 7.95 -5.62
N LYS A 29 1.42 8.16 -6.30
CA LYS A 29 1.33 7.98 -7.77
C LYS A 29 2.28 8.91 -8.53
N TRP A 30 2.34 10.18 -8.17
CA TRP A 30 3.20 11.14 -8.86
C TRP A 30 4.68 10.88 -8.57
N ALA A 31 5.03 10.67 -7.31
CA ALA A 31 6.41 10.36 -6.93
C ALA A 31 6.91 9.07 -7.59
N SER A 32 6.06 8.03 -7.68
CA SER A 32 6.40 6.76 -8.34
C SER A 32 6.62 6.96 -9.84
N ARG A 33 5.78 7.76 -10.51
CA ARG A 33 5.94 8.06 -11.94
C ARG A 33 7.25 8.79 -12.21
N MET A 34 7.53 9.85 -11.43
CA MET A 34 8.78 10.60 -11.55
C MET A 34 10.01 9.72 -11.29
N CYS A 35 9.94 8.90 -10.23
CA CYS A 35 11.01 7.96 -9.91
C CYS A 35 11.26 6.98 -11.07
N PHE A 36 10.21 6.40 -11.67
CA PHE A 36 10.37 5.45 -12.77
C PHE A 36 10.91 6.13 -14.05
N ILE A 37 10.47 7.34 -14.38
CA ILE A 37 11.04 8.11 -15.50
C ILE A 37 12.53 8.32 -15.28
N LEU A 38 12.96 8.72 -14.08
CA LEU A 38 14.36 8.90 -13.75
C LEU A 38 15.16 7.60 -13.85
N ILE A 39 14.58 6.47 -13.44
CA ILE A 39 15.19 5.15 -13.59
C ILE A 39 15.40 4.80 -15.06
N VAL A 40 14.41 5.03 -15.91
CA VAL A 40 14.53 4.77 -17.37
C VAL A 40 15.63 5.65 -17.98
N VAL A 41 15.66 6.93 -17.63
CA VAL A 41 16.71 7.86 -18.10
C VAL A 41 18.09 7.38 -17.62
N HIS A 42 18.22 7.03 -16.33
CA HIS A 42 19.46 6.50 -15.76
C HIS A 42 19.90 5.23 -16.51
N ALA A 43 19.01 4.26 -16.70
CA ALA A 43 19.31 3.01 -17.39
C ALA A 43 19.75 3.27 -18.85
N ALA A 44 19.06 4.15 -19.57
CA ALA A 44 19.39 4.52 -20.95
C ALA A 44 20.77 5.19 -21.07
N LEU A 45 21.07 6.15 -20.20
CA LEU A 45 22.35 6.86 -20.19
C LEU A 45 23.50 5.92 -19.80
N TYR A 46 23.30 5.06 -18.80
CA TYR A 46 24.31 4.09 -18.41
C TYR A 46 24.56 3.06 -19.50
N THR A 47 23.52 2.51 -20.11
CA THR A 47 23.66 1.59 -21.26
C THR A 47 24.44 2.24 -22.39
N ARG A 48 24.18 3.53 -22.67
CA ARG A 48 24.92 4.28 -23.68
C ARG A 48 26.40 4.44 -23.31
N LEU A 49 26.69 4.70 -22.04
CA LEU A 49 28.05 4.87 -21.53
C LEU A 49 28.88 3.59 -21.67
N ILE A 50 28.30 2.43 -21.32
CA ILE A 50 29.00 1.13 -21.32
C ILE A 50 28.86 0.38 -22.65
N TRP A 51 28.30 0.97 -23.70
CA TRP A 51 27.93 0.31 -24.95
C TRP A 51 29.05 -0.54 -25.56
N GLY A 52 30.31 -0.08 -25.48
CA GLY A 52 31.48 -0.77 -26.04
C GLY A 52 31.87 -2.07 -25.32
N TYR A 53 31.44 -2.26 -24.07
CA TYR A 53 31.72 -3.43 -23.23
C TYR A 53 30.47 -3.94 -22.49
N TYR A 54 29.29 -3.63 -23.02
CA TYR A 54 27.99 -3.94 -22.43
C TYR A 54 27.82 -5.42 -22.07
N THR A 55 28.27 -6.34 -22.93
CA THR A 55 28.14 -7.78 -22.72
C THR A 55 28.96 -8.29 -21.54
N GLU A 56 30.09 -7.67 -21.24
CA GLU A 56 30.92 -8.00 -20.08
C GLU A 56 30.30 -7.42 -18.80
N GLU A 57 29.91 -6.15 -18.83
CA GLU A 57 29.29 -5.48 -17.68
C GLU A 57 27.96 -6.15 -17.27
N MET A 58 27.18 -6.67 -18.20
CA MET A 58 25.92 -7.37 -17.90
C MET A 58 26.13 -8.67 -17.12
N LYS A 59 27.34 -9.14 -16.92
CA LYS A 59 27.67 -10.27 -16.03
C LYS A 59 27.85 -9.82 -14.58
N GLU A 60 28.05 -8.53 -14.36
CA GLU A 60 28.25 -7.97 -13.02
C GLU A 60 26.95 -7.97 -12.20
N ASN A 61 27.05 -8.38 -10.95
CA ASN A 61 25.90 -8.54 -10.07
C ASN A 61 25.06 -7.26 -9.91
N TYR A 62 25.73 -6.10 -9.80
CA TYR A 62 25.02 -4.83 -9.65
C TYR A 62 24.14 -4.52 -10.87
N LEU A 63 24.59 -4.86 -12.08
CA LEU A 63 23.83 -4.60 -13.30
C LEU A 63 22.68 -5.59 -13.47
N ILE A 64 22.87 -6.86 -13.11
CA ILE A 64 21.81 -7.86 -13.08
C ILE A 64 20.68 -7.40 -12.14
N TRP A 65 21.03 -6.98 -10.92
CA TRP A 65 20.04 -6.51 -9.96
C TRP A 65 19.40 -5.18 -10.34
N GLY A 66 20.13 -4.27 -11.00
CA GLY A 66 19.60 -3.06 -11.60
C GLY A 66 18.55 -3.36 -12.68
N THR A 67 18.81 -4.39 -13.50
CA THR A 67 17.85 -4.85 -14.51
C THR A 67 16.60 -5.45 -13.88
N VAL A 68 16.72 -6.25 -12.82
CA VAL A 68 15.60 -6.79 -12.05
C VAL A 68 14.76 -5.64 -11.46
N ALA A 69 15.40 -4.63 -10.88
CA ALA A 69 14.72 -3.46 -10.33
C ALA A 69 13.97 -2.69 -11.42
N THR A 70 14.62 -2.39 -12.54
CA THR A 70 14.02 -1.66 -13.66
C THR A 70 12.84 -2.42 -14.27
N GLY A 71 12.99 -3.73 -14.50
CA GLY A 71 11.93 -4.60 -15.00
C GLY A 71 10.72 -4.67 -14.06
N SER A 72 10.98 -4.82 -12.75
CA SER A 72 9.93 -4.79 -11.72
C SER A 72 9.20 -3.44 -11.67
N GLY A 73 9.94 -2.33 -11.76
CA GLY A 73 9.38 -0.98 -11.84
C GLY A 73 8.48 -0.78 -13.06
N GLY A 74 8.93 -1.25 -14.24
CA GLY A 74 8.15 -1.23 -15.48
C GLY A 74 6.87 -2.04 -15.40
N ALA A 75 6.96 -3.27 -14.87
CA ALA A 75 5.81 -4.13 -14.65
C ALA A 75 4.81 -3.50 -13.67
N MET A 76 5.29 -2.88 -12.58
CA MET A 76 4.42 -2.12 -11.66
C MET A 76 3.72 -0.96 -12.39
N TRP A 77 4.40 -0.27 -13.28
CA TRP A 77 3.81 0.86 -14.01
C TRP A 77 2.72 0.41 -14.98
N ILE A 78 2.95 -0.69 -15.72
CA ILE A 78 1.97 -1.30 -16.62
C ILE A 78 0.75 -1.79 -15.85
N THR A 79 0.93 -2.54 -14.77
CA THR A 79 -0.18 -3.07 -13.96
C THR A 79 -0.95 -1.99 -13.23
N ALA A 80 -0.35 -0.82 -12.98
CA ALA A 80 -1.01 0.34 -12.36
C ALA A 80 -1.91 1.15 -13.33
N ILE A 81 -1.99 0.78 -14.61
CA ILE A 81 -2.89 1.40 -15.58
C ILE A 81 -4.33 1.29 -15.07
N MET A 82 -5.09 2.38 -15.26
CA MET A 82 -6.42 2.56 -14.66
C MET A 82 -7.39 1.42 -15.02
N TRP A 83 -7.35 0.92 -16.26
CA TRP A 83 -8.21 -0.17 -16.71
C TRP A 83 -7.98 -1.45 -15.90
N PHE A 84 -6.72 -1.88 -15.75
CA PHE A 84 -6.37 -3.08 -15.01
C PHE A 84 -6.74 -2.95 -13.52
N ARG A 85 -6.42 -1.81 -12.92
CA ARG A 85 -6.71 -1.51 -11.53
C ARG A 85 -8.21 -1.42 -11.21
N ARG A 86 -9.06 -1.01 -12.17
CA ARG A 86 -10.51 -0.95 -11.98
C ARG A 86 -11.18 -2.31 -12.08
N ASN A 87 -10.71 -3.15 -13.00
CA ASN A 87 -11.35 -4.44 -13.28
C ASN A 87 -10.80 -5.58 -12.42
N TYR A 88 -9.52 -5.50 -12.00
CA TYR A 88 -8.81 -6.58 -11.30
C TYR A 88 -8.03 -6.05 -10.10
N TYR A 89 -8.69 -5.28 -9.21
CA TYR A 89 -8.02 -4.55 -8.13
C TYR A 89 -7.18 -5.45 -7.21
N GLU A 90 -7.66 -6.61 -6.82
CA GLU A 90 -6.97 -7.52 -5.89
C GLU A 90 -5.72 -8.13 -6.53
N ILE A 91 -5.84 -8.53 -7.81
CA ILE A 91 -4.69 -9.05 -8.58
C ILE A 91 -3.65 -7.94 -8.77
N PHE A 92 -4.12 -6.73 -9.13
CA PHE A 92 -3.25 -5.56 -9.21
C PHE A 92 -2.51 -5.32 -7.89
N LEU A 93 -3.21 -5.33 -6.76
CA LEU A 93 -2.61 -5.03 -5.45
C LEU A 93 -1.57 -6.09 -5.07
N LEU A 94 -1.88 -7.37 -5.27
CA LEU A 94 -0.96 -8.47 -5.00
C LEU A 94 0.29 -8.38 -5.88
N ALA A 95 0.11 -8.23 -7.19
CA ALA A 95 1.21 -8.09 -8.14
C ALA A 95 2.06 -6.86 -7.83
N HIS A 96 1.44 -5.72 -7.53
CA HIS A 96 2.12 -4.47 -7.21
C HIS A 96 2.99 -4.59 -5.94
N ILE A 97 2.48 -5.23 -4.89
CA ILE A 97 3.25 -5.45 -3.66
C ILE A 97 4.41 -6.41 -3.93
N THR A 98 4.18 -7.52 -4.64
CA THR A 98 5.22 -8.51 -4.97
C THR A 98 6.32 -7.89 -5.83
N LEU A 99 5.95 -7.17 -6.88
CA LEU A 99 6.90 -6.44 -7.73
C LEU A 99 7.64 -5.35 -6.96
N GLY A 100 6.96 -4.71 -5.99
CA GLY A 100 7.58 -3.74 -5.08
C GLY A 100 8.67 -4.37 -4.21
N VAL A 101 8.49 -5.62 -3.75
CA VAL A 101 9.53 -6.37 -3.04
C VAL A 101 10.73 -6.60 -3.94
N PHE A 102 10.52 -7.09 -5.18
CA PHE A 102 11.61 -7.30 -6.14
C PHE A 102 12.29 -5.99 -6.52
N PHE A 103 11.55 -4.91 -6.66
CA PHE A 103 12.10 -3.57 -6.90
C PHE A 103 13.04 -3.13 -5.78
N VAL A 104 12.61 -3.28 -4.51
CA VAL A 104 13.42 -2.88 -3.34
C VAL A 104 14.66 -3.77 -3.21
N ILE A 105 14.51 -5.09 -3.37
CA ILE A 105 15.62 -6.04 -3.30
C ILE A 105 16.62 -5.79 -4.44
N GLY A 106 16.13 -5.67 -5.67
CA GLY A 106 16.97 -5.41 -6.84
C GLY A 106 17.74 -4.10 -6.72
N SER A 107 17.05 -3.04 -6.31
CA SER A 107 17.70 -1.74 -6.09
C SER A 107 18.70 -1.77 -4.94
N TYR A 108 18.44 -2.52 -3.86
CA TYR A 108 19.37 -2.68 -2.75
C TYR A 108 20.69 -3.30 -3.22
N TYR A 109 20.63 -4.44 -3.92
CA TYR A 109 21.83 -5.09 -4.44
C TYR A 109 22.51 -4.30 -5.56
N HIS A 110 21.74 -3.55 -6.36
CA HIS A 110 22.30 -2.67 -7.38
C HIS A 110 23.22 -1.58 -6.80
N VAL A 111 22.91 -1.06 -5.60
CA VAL A 111 23.71 0.01 -4.98
C VAL A 111 24.57 -0.46 -3.82
N TYR A 112 24.63 -1.77 -3.57
CA TYR A 112 25.29 -2.34 -2.38
C TYR A 112 26.74 -1.89 -2.26
N ASP A 113 27.51 -2.05 -3.33
CA ASP A 113 28.93 -1.70 -3.37
C ASP A 113 29.18 -0.19 -3.55
N LEU A 114 28.13 0.58 -3.88
CA LEU A 114 28.19 2.03 -4.08
C LEU A 114 27.98 2.83 -2.79
N GLY A 115 27.62 2.17 -1.66
CA GLY A 115 27.46 2.82 -0.36
C GLY A 115 26.15 3.57 -0.14
N TYR A 116 25.10 3.33 -0.96
CA TYR A 116 23.81 4.00 -0.83
C TYR A 116 22.71 3.14 -0.16
N VAL A 117 23.08 2.06 0.50
CA VAL A 117 22.14 1.09 1.11
C VAL A 117 21.28 1.65 2.23
N GLN A 118 21.70 2.71 2.91
CA GLN A 118 20.95 3.35 4.00
C GLN A 118 19.54 3.80 3.59
N TRP A 119 19.35 4.18 2.33
CA TRP A 119 18.03 4.55 1.80
C TRP A 119 17.06 3.37 1.74
N TYR A 120 17.59 2.17 1.54
CA TYR A 120 16.80 0.94 1.50
C TYR A 120 16.51 0.44 2.91
N TYR A 121 17.43 0.60 3.86
CA TYR A 121 17.12 0.36 5.27
C TYR A 121 16.00 1.27 5.77
N ALA A 122 16.03 2.55 5.43
CA ALA A 122 14.94 3.47 5.74
C ALA A 122 13.62 3.07 5.05
N THR A 123 13.68 2.57 3.81
CA THR A 123 12.49 2.08 3.07
C THR A 123 11.88 0.87 3.75
N ILE A 124 12.70 -0.11 4.12
CA ILE A 124 12.27 -1.33 4.82
C ILE A 124 11.71 -0.99 6.21
N ALA A 125 12.37 -0.09 6.94
CA ALA A 125 11.91 0.35 8.25
C ALA A 125 10.53 1.03 8.18
N VAL A 126 10.31 1.94 7.23
CA VAL A 126 9.02 2.60 7.02
C VAL A 126 7.94 1.60 6.64
N TRP A 127 8.24 0.65 5.76
CA TRP A 127 7.28 -0.38 5.35
C TRP A 127 6.95 -1.35 6.50
N GLY A 128 7.98 -1.82 7.20
CA GLY A 128 7.83 -2.68 8.37
C GLY A 128 7.03 -2.01 9.48
N PHE A 129 7.31 -0.76 9.79
CA PHE A 129 6.58 0.03 10.77
C PHE A 129 5.07 0.11 10.45
N ASP A 130 4.70 0.43 9.20
CA ASP A 130 3.29 0.43 8.79
C ASP A 130 2.62 -0.93 8.98
N ARG A 131 3.33 -2.04 8.70
CA ARG A 131 2.81 -3.40 8.91
C ARG A 131 2.64 -3.74 10.38
N VAL A 132 3.63 -3.44 11.21
CA VAL A 132 3.58 -3.67 12.66
C VAL A 132 2.41 -2.90 13.28
N ILE A 133 2.24 -1.63 12.95
CA ILE A 133 1.11 -0.82 13.48
C ILE A 133 -0.23 -1.37 13.00
N ARG A 134 -0.35 -1.86 11.76
CA ARG A 134 -1.59 -2.51 11.29
C ARG A 134 -1.92 -3.75 12.11
N LEU A 135 -0.95 -4.63 12.32
CA LEU A 135 -1.12 -5.84 13.11
C LEU A 135 -1.46 -5.52 14.58
N ALA A 136 -0.78 -4.55 15.17
CA ALA A 136 -1.06 -4.09 16.52
C ALA A 136 -2.49 -3.54 16.66
N ARG A 137 -2.97 -2.77 15.68
CA ARG A 137 -4.36 -2.27 15.66
C ARG A 137 -5.39 -3.39 15.52
N ILE A 138 -5.13 -4.40 14.66
CA ILE A 138 -6.00 -5.57 14.52
C ILE A 138 -6.03 -6.35 15.84
N ALA A 139 -4.87 -6.61 16.44
CA ALA A 139 -4.79 -7.33 17.71
C ALA A 139 -5.49 -6.56 18.84
N TRP A 140 -5.34 -5.24 18.88
CA TRP A 140 -6.00 -4.39 19.87
C TRP A 140 -7.52 -4.32 19.69
N PHE A 141 -8.01 -4.20 18.46
CA PHE A 141 -9.45 -4.15 18.19
C PHE A 141 -10.11 -5.53 18.38
N GLY A 142 -9.37 -6.58 18.08
CA GLY A 142 -9.84 -7.97 18.13
C GLY A 142 -10.69 -8.37 16.92
N CYS A 143 -11.37 -9.50 17.05
CA CYS A 143 -12.22 -10.08 16.03
C CYS A 143 -13.67 -10.22 16.54
N PRO A 144 -14.39 -9.10 16.73
CA PRO A 144 -15.77 -9.14 17.21
C PRO A 144 -16.69 -9.73 16.14
N GLN A 145 -17.75 -10.38 16.61
CA GLN A 145 -18.83 -10.80 15.72
C GLN A 145 -19.68 -9.59 15.32
N ALA A 146 -19.86 -9.41 14.02
CA ALA A 146 -20.68 -8.36 13.48
C ALA A 146 -22.13 -8.83 13.28
N THR A 147 -23.09 -7.98 13.60
CA THR A 147 -24.50 -8.19 13.25
C THR A 147 -24.76 -7.53 11.89
N VAL A 148 -25.28 -8.32 10.95
CA VAL A 148 -25.58 -7.83 9.59
C VAL A 148 -27.10 -7.90 9.37
N THR A 149 -27.69 -6.77 9.08
CA THR A 149 -29.13 -6.64 8.79
C THR A 149 -29.33 -6.15 7.36
N LEU A 150 -30.12 -6.85 6.58
CA LEU A 150 -30.52 -6.42 5.25
C LEU A 150 -31.64 -5.38 5.38
N LEU A 151 -31.40 -4.19 4.88
CA LEU A 151 -32.36 -3.10 4.78
C LEU A 151 -32.96 -3.03 3.37
N ALA A 152 -33.94 -2.14 3.20
CA ALA A 152 -34.50 -1.83 1.88
C ALA A 152 -33.40 -1.37 0.88
N ASN A 153 -33.68 -1.53 -0.43
CA ASN A 153 -32.79 -1.11 -1.51
C ASN A 153 -31.40 -1.77 -1.50
N GLU A 154 -31.33 -3.08 -1.16
CA GLU A 154 -30.08 -3.85 -1.17
C GLU A 154 -28.97 -3.23 -0.31
N THR A 155 -29.35 -2.58 0.79
CA THR A 155 -28.41 -1.99 1.73
C THR A 155 -28.22 -2.90 2.93
N LEU A 156 -26.99 -3.22 3.27
CA LEU A 156 -26.62 -3.95 4.48
C LEU A 156 -26.24 -2.95 5.58
N ARG A 157 -26.89 -3.05 6.72
CA ARG A 157 -26.45 -2.43 7.96
C ARG A 157 -25.55 -3.41 8.70
N VAL A 158 -24.32 -3.01 8.95
CA VAL A 158 -23.32 -3.81 9.66
C VAL A 158 -22.98 -3.12 10.96
N GLU A 159 -23.22 -3.81 12.08
CA GLU A 159 -22.91 -3.34 13.43
C GLU A 159 -21.79 -4.16 14.01
N ILE A 160 -20.74 -3.50 14.46
CA ILE A 160 -19.53 -4.14 14.99
C ILE A 160 -19.29 -3.61 16.41
N PRO A 161 -19.28 -4.46 17.45
CA PRO A 161 -18.88 -4.07 18.80
C PRO A 161 -17.46 -3.49 18.79
N ARG A 162 -17.25 -2.40 19.50
CA ARG A 162 -15.93 -1.75 19.55
C ARG A 162 -15.32 -1.81 20.95
N PRO A 163 -13.99 -1.80 21.07
CA PRO A 163 -13.31 -1.64 22.35
C PRO A 163 -13.71 -0.30 23.00
N LYS A 164 -13.92 -0.27 24.32
CA LYS A 164 -14.28 0.96 25.06
C LYS A 164 -13.29 2.11 24.88
N SER A 165 -12.03 1.77 24.68
CA SER A 165 -10.94 2.73 24.44
C SER A 165 -10.92 3.31 23.01
N TRP A 166 -11.68 2.73 22.08
CA TRP A 166 -11.74 3.22 20.70
C TRP A 166 -12.70 4.41 20.58
N LYS A 167 -12.16 5.55 20.20
CA LYS A 167 -12.95 6.78 20.00
C LYS A 167 -13.37 6.89 18.55
N SER A 168 -14.66 7.03 18.31
CA SER A 168 -15.16 7.32 16.97
C SER A 168 -14.92 8.78 16.62
N ILE A 169 -14.59 9.03 15.36
CA ILE A 169 -14.44 10.36 14.80
C ILE A 169 -15.56 10.53 13.76
N ALA A 170 -16.35 11.58 13.86
CA ALA A 170 -17.42 11.86 12.89
C ALA A 170 -16.84 11.96 11.47
N GLY A 171 -17.46 11.26 10.50
CA GLY A 171 -16.95 11.17 9.13
C GLY A 171 -15.70 10.29 8.96
N GLY A 172 -15.32 9.55 9.99
CA GLY A 172 -14.20 8.61 9.93
C GLY A 172 -14.49 7.40 9.05
N TYR A 173 -13.42 6.70 8.68
CA TYR A 173 -13.50 5.43 7.98
C TYR A 173 -12.63 4.38 8.68
N ALA A 174 -13.01 3.13 8.54
CA ALA A 174 -12.26 1.99 9.05
C ALA A 174 -11.98 0.98 7.95
N PHE A 175 -10.83 0.32 8.04
CA PHE A 175 -10.51 -0.80 7.16
C PHE A 175 -11.03 -2.09 7.78
N ILE A 176 -11.97 -2.75 7.12
CA ILE A 176 -12.56 -4.01 7.58
C ILE A 176 -11.86 -5.17 6.89
N TYR A 177 -11.54 -6.17 7.69
CA TYR A 177 -11.08 -7.48 7.26
C TYR A 177 -12.22 -8.49 7.47
N PHE A 178 -12.51 -9.30 6.46
CA PHE A 178 -13.45 -10.41 6.59
C PHE A 178 -12.66 -11.69 6.83
N ILE A 179 -12.87 -12.33 7.98
CA ILE A 179 -12.15 -13.56 8.35
C ILE A 179 -12.81 -14.75 7.64
N LYS A 180 -12.51 -14.87 6.35
CA LYS A 180 -12.85 -16.04 5.51
C LYS A 180 -11.60 -16.52 4.79
N PRO A 181 -11.43 -17.83 4.53
CA PRO A 181 -10.21 -18.39 3.93
C PRO A 181 -9.80 -17.73 2.62
N THR A 182 -10.76 -17.27 1.82
CA THR A 182 -10.52 -16.66 0.51
C THR A 182 -10.28 -15.14 0.56
N TYR A 183 -10.62 -14.45 1.68
CA TYR A 183 -10.62 -12.98 1.74
C TYR A 183 -9.87 -12.39 2.94
N PHE A 184 -9.27 -13.22 3.81
CA PHE A 184 -8.65 -12.76 5.06
C PHE A 184 -7.50 -11.75 4.89
N TRP A 185 -6.87 -11.72 3.71
CA TRP A 185 -5.80 -10.76 3.39
C TRP A 185 -6.34 -9.42 2.87
N GLN A 186 -7.61 -9.38 2.45
CA GLN A 186 -8.24 -8.19 1.87
C GLN A 186 -8.78 -7.30 2.98
N SER A 187 -8.67 -6.01 2.76
CA SER A 187 -9.27 -5.02 3.65
C SER A 187 -9.82 -3.86 2.84
N HIS A 188 -11.06 -3.55 3.09
CA HIS A 188 -11.78 -2.51 2.38
C HIS A 188 -12.10 -1.34 3.31
N PRO A 189 -11.91 -0.08 2.88
CA PRO A 189 -12.26 1.09 3.67
C PRO A 189 -13.78 1.33 3.58
N PHE A 190 -14.42 1.45 4.75
CA PHE A 190 -15.82 1.84 4.86
C PHE A 190 -15.95 3.02 5.79
N THR A 191 -16.80 3.98 5.40
CA THR A 191 -17.19 5.07 6.27
C THR A 191 -18.14 4.52 7.33
N PHE A 192 -17.93 4.90 8.58
CA PHE A 192 -18.79 4.51 9.67
C PHE A 192 -19.59 5.71 10.19
N THR A 193 -20.76 5.42 10.70
CA THR A 193 -21.61 6.36 11.42
C THR A 193 -21.60 6.01 12.90
N CYS A 194 -21.62 7.03 13.73
CA CYS A 194 -21.84 6.87 15.16
C CYS A 194 -23.16 7.55 15.46
N ILE A 195 -24.13 6.81 15.97
CA ILE A 195 -25.42 7.36 16.37
C ILE A 195 -25.27 7.94 17.77
N PRO A 196 -25.37 9.27 17.97
CA PRO A 196 -25.33 9.86 19.28
C PRO A 196 -26.55 9.40 20.08
N GLY A 197 -26.36 8.82 21.26
CA GLY A 197 -27.45 8.54 22.21
C GLY A 197 -27.90 7.08 22.33
N GLU A 198 -27.72 6.23 21.35
CA GLU A 198 -27.86 4.77 21.55
C GLU A 198 -26.53 4.24 22.06
N GLY A 199 -26.50 3.78 23.32
CA GLY A 199 -25.36 3.20 24.04
C GLY A 199 -24.16 2.91 23.16
N ASN A 200 -23.32 3.86 23.05
CA ASN A 200 -22.20 4.14 22.14
C ASN A 200 -21.17 3.00 21.96
N GLU A 201 -21.61 1.74 21.90
CA GLU A 201 -20.76 0.56 21.95
C GLU A 201 -20.46 -0.04 20.56
N ASN A 202 -21.20 0.34 19.51
CA ASN A 202 -21.08 -0.26 18.20
C ASN A 202 -20.63 0.75 17.13
N VAL A 203 -19.81 0.25 16.20
CA VAL A 203 -19.53 0.93 14.92
C VAL A 203 -20.58 0.47 13.92
N VAL A 204 -21.31 1.42 13.33
CA VAL A 204 -22.37 1.13 12.35
C VAL A 204 -21.90 1.55 10.96
N MET A 205 -22.11 0.70 9.97
CA MET A 205 -21.78 0.95 8.57
C MET A 205 -22.94 0.55 7.68
N TYR A 206 -23.09 1.28 6.58
CA TYR A 206 -24.08 0.97 5.56
C TYR A 206 -23.36 0.61 4.26
N LEU A 207 -23.60 -0.59 3.76
CA LEU A 207 -22.95 -1.15 2.58
C LEU A 207 -24.00 -1.44 1.52
N LYS A 208 -23.79 -0.96 0.31
CA LYS A 208 -24.67 -1.34 -0.82
C LYS A 208 -24.16 -2.66 -1.43
N VAL A 209 -25.03 -3.62 -1.58
CA VAL A 209 -24.76 -4.87 -2.32
C VAL A 209 -24.65 -4.50 -3.79
N LYS A 210 -23.61 -4.98 -4.46
CA LYS A 210 -23.44 -4.83 -5.91
C LYS A 210 -23.85 -6.09 -6.61
#